data_dd1f51b45fee949ac1ae35fcb4f08b6c
#
_entry.id   dd1f51b45fee949ac1ae35fcb4f08b6c
#
_cell.length_a   1.000
_cell.length_b   1.000
_cell.length_c   1.000
_cell.angle_alpha   90.00
_cell.angle_beta   90.00
_cell.angle_gamma   90.00
#
_symmetry.space_group_name_H-M   'P 1'
#
loop_
_entity.id
_entity.type
_entity.pdbx_description
1 polymer ?
#
loop_
_entity_poly.entity_id
_entity_poly.type
_entity_poly.pdbx_seq_one_letter_code
_entity_poly.pdbx_strand_id
1 'polypeptide(L)'
;MTLTNLNQYGTSFQIKVISSLLTHKEFLVNINDMLVEDYFDNQAHKWIIKEILKYYDRYHTTPSMEILAVELQKCGNEVLQISIKEQLKEAYKSSTDD
;
A
#
# COMPACT_ATOMS: atom_id res chain seq x y z
N MET A 1 17.70 -2.29 9.73
CA MET A 1 17.61 -1.91 8.31
C MET A 1 16.89 -0.59 8.18
N THR A 2 17.46 0.33 7.46
CA THR A 2 16.86 1.64 7.25
C THR A 2 16.10 1.65 5.92
N LEU A 3 14.83 2.03 5.96
CA LEU A 3 14.07 2.22 4.72
C LEU A 3 14.53 3.51 4.08
N THR A 4 14.95 3.43 2.84
CA THR A 4 15.33 4.58 2.05
C THR A 4 14.28 4.78 0.96
N ASN A 5 14.54 5.69 0.02
CA ASN A 5 13.63 5.94 -1.08
C ASN A 5 13.48 4.65 -1.91
N LEU A 6 12.29 4.08 -1.90
CA LEU A 6 12.01 2.81 -2.58
C LEU A 6 11.94 2.95 -4.10
N ASN A 7 11.92 4.17 -4.61
CA ASN A 7 11.92 4.41 -6.07
C ASN A 7 13.10 3.77 -6.76
N GLN A 8 14.24 3.69 -6.08
CA GLN A 8 15.47 3.11 -6.66
C GLN A 8 15.36 1.60 -6.89
N TYR A 9 14.39 0.94 -6.27
CA TYR A 9 14.23 -0.52 -6.41
C TYR A 9 13.20 -0.91 -7.46
N GLY A 10 12.52 0.08 -8.06
CA GLY A 10 11.56 -0.18 -9.12
C GLY A 10 10.17 -0.53 -8.64
N THR A 11 9.24 -0.56 -9.60
CA THR A 11 7.82 -0.76 -9.34
C THR A 11 7.50 -2.14 -8.77
N SER A 12 8.17 -3.18 -9.27
CA SER A 12 7.92 -4.55 -8.78
C SER A 12 8.22 -4.69 -7.31
N PHE A 13 9.31 -4.06 -6.86
CA PHE A 13 9.67 -4.11 -5.44
C PHE A 13 8.63 -3.36 -4.61
N GLN A 14 8.18 -2.20 -5.08
CA GLN A 14 7.18 -1.41 -4.39
C GLN A 14 5.87 -2.18 -4.24
N ILE A 15 5.47 -2.90 -5.28
CA ILE A 15 4.27 -3.74 -5.25
C ILE A 15 4.41 -4.84 -4.21
N LYS A 16 5.59 -5.46 -4.11
CA LYS A 16 5.82 -6.51 -3.11
C LYS A 16 5.77 -5.97 -1.69
N VAL A 17 6.26 -4.75 -1.47
CA VAL A 17 6.16 -4.12 -0.16
C VAL A 17 4.68 -3.91 0.20
N ILE A 18 3.89 -3.39 -0.73
CA ILE A 18 2.46 -3.18 -0.52
C ILE A 18 1.77 -4.50 -0.24
N SER A 19 2.07 -5.54 -1.03
CA SER A 19 1.52 -6.86 -0.83
C SER A 19 1.79 -7.38 0.57
N SER A 20 3.01 -7.23 1.04
CA SER A 20 3.40 -7.67 2.38
C SER A 20 2.65 -6.89 3.47
N LEU A 21 2.46 -5.59 3.27
CA LEU A 21 1.73 -4.76 4.23
C LEU A 21 0.26 -5.18 4.33
N LEU A 22 -0.32 -5.62 3.23
CA LEU A 22 -1.73 -6.01 3.18
C LEU A 22 -1.98 -7.43 3.67
N THR A 23 -0.99 -8.30 3.58
CA THR A 23 -1.17 -9.72 3.89
C THR A 23 -0.44 -10.19 5.15
N HIS A 24 0.56 -9.44 5.62
CA HIS A 24 1.36 -9.81 6.78
C HIS A 24 1.34 -8.69 7.81
N LYS A 25 0.40 -8.78 8.73
CA LYS A 25 0.22 -7.77 9.78
C LYS A 25 1.52 -7.49 10.54
N GLU A 26 2.31 -8.52 10.81
CA GLU A 26 3.56 -8.37 11.55
C GLU A 26 4.54 -7.46 10.83
N PHE A 27 4.60 -7.52 9.52
CA PHE A 27 5.45 -6.65 8.75
C PHE A 27 5.04 -5.19 8.95
N LEU A 28 3.76 -4.89 8.90
CA LEU A 28 3.26 -3.54 9.13
C LEU A 28 3.56 -3.08 10.56
N VAL A 29 3.35 -3.95 11.55
CA VAL A 29 3.64 -3.63 12.95
C VAL A 29 5.10 -3.21 13.11
N ASN A 30 6.00 -3.90 12.42
CA ASN A 30 7.43 -3.66 12.58
C ASN A 30 7.93 -2.41 11.87
N ILE A 31 7.29 -1.97 10.79
CA ILE A 31 7.83 -0.87 9.99
C ILE A 31 6.93 0.36 9.90
N ASN A 32 5.76 0.36 10.54
CA ASN A 32 4.78 1.45 10.39
C ASN A 32 5.34 2.82 10.77
N ASP A 33 6.24 2.88 11.73
CA ASP A 33 6.84 4.13 12.18
C ASP A 33 7.97 4.64 11.28
N MET A 34 8.47 3.77 10.40
CA MET A 34 9.55 4.11 9.46
C MET A 34 9.04 4.35 8.05
N LEU A 35 7.82 3.89 7.76
CA LEU A 35 7.27 3.91 6.42
C LEU A 35 6.56 5.23 6.15
N VAL A 36 6.91 5.88 5.05
CA VAL A 36 6.22 7.10 4.63
C VAL A 36 5.85 6.99 3.16
N GLU A 37 4.77 7.67 2.77
CA GLU A 37 4.27 7.62 1.40
C GLU A 37 5.28 8.16 0.38
N ASP A 38 6.15 9.06 0.81
CA ASP A 38 7.14 9.67 -0.08
C ASP A 38 8.22 8.69 -0.56
N TYR A 39 8.29 7.51 0.03
CA TYR A 39 9.21 6.47 -0.45
C TYR A 39 8.76 5.88 -1.80
N PHE A 40 7.54 6.16 -2.20
CA PHE A 40 6.95 5.66 -3.44
C PHE A 40 6.79 6.80 -4.43
N ASP A 41 7.05 6.56 -5.71
CA ASP A 41 6.90 7.60 -6.74
C ASP A 41 5.58 7.50 -7.50
N ASN A 42 4.91 6.37 -7.43
CA ASN A 42 3.63 6.14 -8.09
C ASN A 42 2.50 6.69 -7.23
N GLN A 43 1.65 7.53 -7.80
CA GLN A 43 0.56 8.17 -7.04
C GLN A 43 -0.41 7.16 -6.47
N ALA A 44 -0.66 6.07 -7.19
CA ALA A 44 -1.52 5.00 -6.68
C ALA A 44 -0.89 4.33 -5.47
N HIS A 45 0.40 4.06 -5.52
CA HIS A 45 1.11 3.47 -4.37
C HIS A 45 1.11 4.41 -3.17
N LYS A 46 1.32 5.70 -3.39
CA LYS A 46 1.26 6.70 -2.31
C LYS A 46 -0.10 6.68 -1.63
N TRP A 47 -1.17 6.63 -2.41
CA TRP A 47 -2.52 6.58 -1.88
C TRP A 47 -2.72 5.34 -1.02
N ILE A 48 -2.29 4.18 -1.52
CA ILE A 48 -2.45 2.91 -0.82
C ILE A 48 -1.69 2.92 0.51
N ILE A 49 -0.44 3.36 0.49
CA ILE A 49 0.39 3.44 1.69
C ILE A 49 -0.23 4.39 2.72
N LYS A 50 -0.70 5.54 2.26
CA LYS A 50 -1.33 6.52 3.14
C LYS A 50 -2.56 5.93 3.83
N GLU A 51 -3.39 5.21 3.09
CA GLU A 51 -4.59 4.60 3.66
C GLU A 51 -4.25 3.47 4.63
N ILE A 52 -3.23 2.66 4.31
CA ILE A 52 -2.78 1.60 5.20
C ILE A 52 -2.30 2.17 6.53
N LEU A 53 -1.46 3.19 6.46
CA LEU A 53 -0.91 3.81 7.67
C LEU A 53 -1.98 4.50 8.50
N LYS A 54 -2.91 5.18 7.85
CA LYS A 54 -4.02 5.86 8.51
C LYS A 54 -4.91 4.85 9.23
N TYR A 55 -5.20 3.74 8.59
CA TYR A 55 -6.01 2.68 9.19
C TYR A 55 -5.29 2.03 10.36
N TYR A 56 -4.00 1.74 10.18
CA TYR A 56 -3.21 1.13 11.24
C TYR A 56 -3.11 2.04 12.47
N ASP A 57 -2.93 3.33 12.25
CA ASP A 57 -2.85 4.30 13.35
C ASP A 57 -4.11 4.28 14.19
N ARG A 58 -5.26 4.04 13.56
CA ARG A 58 -6.55 4.06 14.22
C ARG A 58 -6.94 2.72 14.82
N TYR A 59 -6.68 1.63 14.12
CA TYR A 59 -7.18 0.30 14.48
C TYR A 59 -6.08 -0.71 14.80
N HIS A 60 -4.83 -0.36 14.60
CA HIS A 60 -3.67 -1.22 14.85
C HIS A 60 -3.72 -2.53 14.07
N THR A 61 -4.30 -2.51 12.89
CA THR A 61 -4.34 -3.66 11.99
C THR A 61 -4.33 -3.16 10.55
N THR A 62 -4.12 -4.09 9.61
CA THR A 62 -4.12 -3.75 8.19
C THR A 62 -5.55 -3.70 7.67
N PRO A 63 -5.88 -2.76 6.76
CA PRO A 63 -7.23 -2.70 6.18
C PRO A 63 -7.48 -3.87 5.24
N SER A 64 -8.75 -4.30 5.18
CA SER A 64 -9.17 -5.30 4.22
C SER A 64 -9.39 -4.66 2.85
N MET A 65 -9.50 -5.51 1.83
CA MET A 65 -9.81 -5.03 0.48
C MET A 65 -11.13 -4.25 0.45
N GLU A 66 -12.12 -4.70 1.22
CA GLU A 66 -13.41 -4.04 1.29
C GLU A 66 -13.31 -2.63 1.85
N ILE A 67 -12.49 -2.47 2.89
CA ILE A 67 -12.26 -1.16 3.49
C ILE A 67 -11.57 -0.23 2.49
N LEU A 68 -10.57 -0.74 1.80
CA LEU A 68 -9.87 0.05 0.78
C LEU A 68 -10.80 0.44 -0.35
N ALA A 69 -11.71 -0.46 -0.76
CA ALA A 69 -12.69 -0.16 -1.81
C ALA A 69 -13.62 0.98 -1.39
N VAL A 70 -14.08 0.97 -0.15
CA VAL A 70 -14.94 2.04 0.37
C VAL A 70 -14.20 3.39 0.34
N GLU A 71 -12.96 3.40 0.81
CA GLU A 71 -12.17 4.63 0.80
C GLU A 71 -11.88 5.11 -0.62
N LEU A 72 -11.69 4.16 -1.54
CA LEU A 72 -11.42 4.48 -2.94
C LEU A 72 -12.59 5.20 -3.59
N GLN A 73 -13.82 4.86 -3.21
CA GLN A 73 -15.02 5.53 -3.73
C GLN A 73 -15.06 7.02 -3.37
N LYS A 74 -14.37 7.40 -2.31
CA LYS A 74 -14.29 8.79 -1.87
C LYS A 74 -13.25 9.60 -2.64
N CYS A 75 -12.42 8.94 -3.42
CA CYS A 75 -11.41 9.60 -4.23
C CYS A 75 -12.08 10.31 -5.41
N GLY A 76 -11.85 11.61 -5.55
CA GLY A 76 -12.52 12.40 -6.59
C GLY A 76 -11.86 12.32 -7.96
N ASN A 77 -10.76 11.59 -8.11
CA ASN A 77 -10.02 11.48 -9.36
C ASN A 77 -10.22 10.11 -9.97
N GLU A 78 -11.00 10.03 -11.06
CA GLU A 78 -11.34 8.77 -11.71
C GLU A 78 -10.13 8.05 -12.29
N VAL A 79 -9.20 8.79 -12.87
CA VAL A 79 -7.98 8.21 -13.43
C VAL A 79 -7.16 7.56 -12.33
N LEU A 80 -7.03 8.25 -11.20
CA LEU A 80 -6.31 7.73 -10.05
C LEU A 80 -7.01 6.50 -9.47
N GLN A 81 -8.35 6.50 -9.42
CA GLN A 81 -9.11 5.33 -8.95
C GLN A 81 -8.80 4.09 -9.78
N ILE A 82 -8.76 4.23 -11.09
CA ILE A 82 -8.45 3.12 -11.98
C ILE A 82 -7.04 2.60 -11.72
N SER A 83 -6.09 3.52 -11.59
CA SER A 83 -4.70 3.15 -11.31
C SER A 83 -4.57 2.43 -9.97
N ILE A 84 -5.26 2.92 -8.94
CA ILE A 84 -5.23 2.29 -7.61
C ILE A 84 -5.80 0.88 -7.67
N LYS A 85 -6.93 0.69 -8.37
CA LYS A 85 -7.52 -0.64 -8.52
C LYS A 85 -6.56 -1.62 -9.18
N GLU A 86 -5.85 -1.17 -10.22
CA GLU A 86 -4.88 -2.01 -10.92
C GLU A 86 -3.72 -2.38 -10.01
N GLN A 87 -3.22 -1.42 -9.24
CA GLN A 87 -2.11 -1.67 -8.34
C GLN A 87 -2.50 -2.60 -7.19
N LEU A 88 -3.72 -2.47 -6.67
CA LEU A 88 -4.22 -3.37 -5.64
C LEU A 88 -4.33 -4.80 -6.17
N LYS A 89 -4.81 -4.96 -7.40
CA LYS A 89 -4.86 -6.28 -8.04
C LYS A 89 -3.48 -6.90 -8.15
N GLU A 90 -2.50 -6.10 -8.60
CA GLU A 90 -1.13 -6.58 -8.73
C GLU A 90 -0.54 -6.97 -7.37
N ALA A 91 -0.82 -6.18 -6.33
CA ALA A 91 -0.31 -6.48 -5.00
C ALA A 91 -0.88 -7.79 -4.46
N TYR A 92 -2.18 -8.02 -4.62
CA TYR A 92 -2.79 -9.27 -4.17
C TYR A 92 -2.35 -10.46 -5.01
N LYS A 93 -2.18 -10.27 -6.29
CA LYS A 93 -1.66 -11.30 -7.17
C LYS A 93 -0.24 -11.69 -6.77
N SER A 94 0.58 -10.71 -6.43
CA SER A 94 1.95 -10.94 -5.99
C SER A 94 2.00 -11.75 -4.69
N SER A 95 1.02 -11.58 -3.80
CA SER A 95 0.99 -12.32 -2.54
C SER A 95 0.67 -13.80 -2.73
N THR A 96 0.06 -14.16 -3.85
CA THR A 96 -0.31 -15.56 -4.13
C THR A 96 0.67 -16.28 -5.05
N ASP A 97 1.64 -15.57 -5.58
CA ASP A 97 2.59 -16.10 -6.56
C ASP A 97 3.87 -16.67 -5.96
N ASP A 98 3.89 -16.89 -4.69
CA ASP A 98 5.09 -17.43 -4.03
C ASP A 98 5.37 -18.89 -4.38
#